data_0e411d07999e9c49678f61f6f1d9417f
#
_entry.id   0e411d07999e9c49678f61f6f1d9417f
#
_cell.length_a   1.000
_cell.length_b   1.000
_cell.length_c   1.000
_cell.angle_alpha   90.00
_cell.angle_beta   90.00
_cell.angle_gamma   90.00
#
_symmetry.space_group_name_H-M   'P 1'
#
loop_
_entity.id
_entity.type
_entity.pdbx_description
1 polymer ?
#
loop_
_entity_poly.entity_id
_entity_poly.type
_entity_poly.pdbx_seq_one_letter_code
_entity_poly.pdbx_strand_id
1 'polypeptide(L)'
;ILPGGSISLVASYTISQSAFDSGKIINVLTAPASSVSGIVSDTSDNGIDNDGNLSNDPTITFTSELEVTKTASTADFNGNGVIDNGDKIIYTIKVENTGATSLTGLLLNDTMTDGKGRSISLDGIPLVTSVSSGSTSSTISIGGIITYTSTYTLDQLSINSGSVSNSVIVIAS
;
A
#
# COMPACT_ATOMS: atom_id res chain seq x y z
N ILE A 1 -9.40 39.65 -12.00
CA ILE A 1 -8.21 39.12 -12.68
C ILE A 1 -8.30 39.49 -14.14
N LEU A 2 -7.22 40.03 -14.71
CA LEU A 2 -7.12 40.31 -16.15
C LEU A 2 -6.99 39.01 -16.95
N PRO A 3 -7.37 39.02 -18.26
CA PRO A 3 -7.14 37.84 -19.11
C PRO A 3 -5.67 37.37 -19.07
N GLY A 4 -5.45 36.10 -18.81
CA GLY A 4 -4.12 35.51 -18.62
C GLY A 4 -3.48 35.76 -17.25
N GLY A 5 -4.13 36.50 -16.35
CA GLY A 5 -3.67 36.70 -14.97
C GLY A 5 -4.03 35.53 -14.04
N SER A 6 -3.25 35.37 -12.97
CA SER A 6 -3.48 34.40 -11.90
C SER A 6 -3.43 35.06 -10.53
N ILE A 7 -4.12 34.48 -9.57
CA ILE A 7 -4.03 34.81 -8.15
C ILE A 7 -3.74 33.48 -7.39
N SER A 8 -2.74 33.51 -6.51
CA SER A 8 -2.47 32.43 -5.58
C SER A 8 -3.04 32.75 -4.21
N LEU A 9 -3.79 31.82 -3.64
CA LEU A 9 -4.34 31.90 -2.31
C LEU A 9 -3.74 30.77 -1.45
N VAL A 10 -3.50 31.06 -0.18
CA VAL A 10 -3.04 30.07 0.80
C VAL A 10 -4.12 29.95 1.86
N ALA A 11 -4.54 28.73 2.12
CA ALA A 11 -5.41 28.39 3.24
C ALA A 11 -4.70 27.41 4.16
N SER A 12 -4.95 27.48 5.47
CA SER A 12 -4.47 26.55 6.46
C SER A 12 -5.65 25.92 7.19
N TYR A 13 -5.54 24.63 7.47
CA TYR A 13 -6.49 23.88 8.27
C TYR A 13 -5.78 23.24 9.45
N THR A 14 -6.27 23.49 10.66
CA THR A 14 -5.80 22.79 11.84
C THR A 14 -6.52 21.46 11.96
N ILE A 15 -5.77 20.37 11.86
CA ILE A 15 -6.33 19.01 11.92
C ILE A 15 -6.94 18.79 13.32
N SER A 16 -8.24 18.56 13.38
CA SER A 16 -8.91 18.13 14.61
C SER A 16 -8.70 16.65 14.87
N GLN A 17 -8.84 16.19 16.11
CA GLN A 17 -8.72 14.77 16.45
C GLN A 17 -9.69 13.91 15.62
N SER A 18 -10.93 14.34 15.43
CA SER A 18 -11.90 13.61 14.62
C SER A 18 -11.54 13.52 13.13
N ALA A 19 -10.95 14.58 12.57
CA ALA A 19 -10.45 14.55 11.20
C ALA A 19 -9.24 13.61 11.07
N PHE A 20 -8.37 13.60 12.09
CA PHE A 20 -7.23 12.71 12.18
C PHE A 20 -7.68 11.24 12.27
N ASP A 21 -8.65 10.93 13.12
CA ASP A 21 -9.20 9.59 13.32
C ASP A 21 -9.97 9.07 12.08
N SER A 22 -10.38 9.95 11.17
CA SER A 22 -11.03 9.55 9.90
C SER A 22 -10.11 8.90 8.87
N GLY A 23 -8.79 8.95 9.11
CA GLY A 23 -7.76 8.37 8.25
C GLY A 23 -7.43 9.18 7.00
N LYS A 24 -8.20 10.22 6.67
CA LYS A 24 -7.96 11.11 5.53
C LYS A 24 -8.64 12.45 5.70
N ILE A 25 -8.08 13.48 5.05
CA ILE A 25 -8.67 14.80 4.93
C ILE A 25 -8.91 15.06 3.45
N ILE A 26 -10.11 15.48 3.12
CA ILE A 26 -10.53 15.80 1.77
C ILE A 26 -10.72 17.31 1.69
N ASN A 27 -10.07 17.97 0.74
CA ASN A 27 -10.20 19.39 0.49
C ASN A 27 -10.67 19.63 -0.94
N VAL A 28 -11.72 20.44 -1.06
CA VAL A 28 -12.26 20.92 -2.34
C VAL A 28 -12.46 22.42 -2.23
N LEU A 29 -12.02 23.17 -3.24
CA LEU A 29 -12.26 24.60 -3.36
C LEU A 29 -13.11 24.87 -4.60
N THR A 30 -14.18 25.63 -4.45
CA THR A 30 -14.92 26.20 -5.58
C THR A 30 -14.68 27.71 -5.63
N ALA A 31 -14.23 28.21 -6.76
CA ALA A 31 -13.92 29.62 -6.96
C ALA A 31 -14.93 30.30 -7.94
N PRO A 32 -15.97 30.95 -7.41
CA PRO A 32 -16.86 31.74 -8.26
C PRO A 32 -16.24 33.10 -8.61
N ALA A 33 -16.48 33.58 -9.85
CA ALA A 33 -16.10 34.88 -10.28
C ALA A 33 -17.24 35.51 -11.09
N SER A 34 -17.37 36.85 -11.01
CA SER A 34 -18.36 37.59 -11.78
C SER A 34 -17.68 38.25 -12.98
N SER A 35 -18.32 38.16 -14.13
CA SER A 35 -17.93 38.84 -15.36
C SER A 35 -19.11 39.66 -15.92
N VAL A 36 -18.85 40.43 -16.95
CA VAL A 36 -19.92 41.14 -17.68
C VAL A 36 -20.94 40.18 -18.33
N SER A 37 -20.55 38.96 -18.57
CA SER A 37 -21.38 37.89 -19.17
C SER A 37 -22.12 37.06 -18.15
N GLY A 38 -21.88 37.26 -16.84
CA GLY A 38 -22.48 36.49 -15.76
C GLY A 38 -21.46 35.91 -14.78
N ILE A 39 -21.92 35.00 -13.91
CA ILE A 39 -21.08 34.29 -12.94
C ILE A 39 -20.46 33.10 -13.64
N VAL A 40 -19.17 32.91 -13.45
CA VAL A 40 -18.41 31.73 -13.81
C VAL A 40 -17.87 31.11 -12.52
N SER A 41 -17.77 29.79 -12.46
CA SER A 41 -17.18 29.10 -11.33
C SER A 41 -16.42 27.88 -11.81
N ASP A 42 -15.41 27.53 -11.06
CA ASP A 42 -14.65 26.30 -11.26
C ASP A 42 -14.34 25.65 -9.91
N THR A 43 -14.16 24.33 -9.91
CA THR A 43 -13.84 23.54 -8.73
C THR A 43 -12.40 23.05 -8.85
N SER A 44 -11.67 23.05 -7.75
CA SER A 44 -10.27 22.65 -7.71
C SER A 44 -10.08 21.20 -8.16
N ASP A 45 -8.98 21.01 -8.84
CA ASP A 45 -8.38 19.72 -9.19
C ASP A 45 -7.19 19.45 -8.24
N ASN A 46 -6.83 18.19 -8.00
CA ASN A 46 -5.71 17.81 -7.16
C ASN A 46 -4.33 18.02 -7.83
N GLY A 47 -4.31 18.29 -9.15
CA GLY A 47 -3.09 18.49 -9.93
C GLY A 47 -2.31 17.21 -10.23
N ILE A 48 -2.95 16.05 -10.13
CA ILE A 48 -2.34 14.73 -10.44
C ILE A 48 -2.91 14.22 -11.77
N ASP A 49 -2.09 14.23 -12.82
CA ASP A 49 -2.52 13.83 -14.17
C ASP A 49 -2.52 12.31 -14.42
N ASN A 50 -1.83 11.52 -13.59
CA ASN A 50 -1.65 10.08 -13.80
C ASN A 50 -2.75 9.21 -13.18
N ASP A 51 -3.71 9.77 -12.49
CA ASP A 51 -4.94 9.11 -12.02
C ASP A 51 -6.08 9.08 -13.05
N GLY A 52 -5.81 9.52 -14.30
CA GLY A 52 -6.76 9.64 -15.38
C GLY A 52 -7.19 11.08 -15.66
N ASN A 53 -6.55 12.07 -15.05
CA ASN A 53 -6.83 13.50 -15.19
C ASN A 53 -8.33 13.80 -15.03
N LEU A 54 -8.89 13.33 -13.93
CA LEU A 54 -10.29 13.59 -13.59
C LEU A 54 -10.44 15.06 -13.22
N SER A 55 -11.29 15.77 -13.94
CA SER A 55 -11.58 17.16 -13.64
C SER A 55 -12.40 17.30 -12.35
N ASN A 56 -12.07 18.31 -11.54
CA ASN A 56 -12.77 18.63 -10.29
C ASN A 56 -12.64 17.56 -9.19
N ASP A 57 -11.59 16.77 -9.17
CA ASP A 57 -11.36 15.80 -8.12
C ASP A 57 -10.71 16.43 -6.88
N PRO A 58 -11.04 15.95 -5.67
CA PRO A 58 -10.57 16.56 -4.44
C PRO A 58 -9.10 16.26 -4.15
N THR A 59 -8.39 17.21 -3.54
CA THR A 59 -7.10 16.93 -2.91
C THR A 59 -7.32 16.09 -1.64
N ILE A 60 -6.70 14.90 -1.58
CA ILE A 60 -6.80 13.99 -0.44
C ILE A 60 -5.45 13.93 0.28
N THR A 61 -5.48 14.16 1.59
CA THR A 61 -4.32 13.93 2.48
C THR A 61 -4.66 12.78 3.42
N PHE A 62 -3.88 11.71 3.34
CA PHE A 62 -4.03 10.56 4.24
C PHE A 62 -3.36 10.82 5.59
N THR A 63 -4.03 10.44 6.66
CA THR A 63 -3.49 10.47 8.04
C THR A 63 -3.10 9.06 8.51
N SER A 64 -3.63 8.01 7.86
CA SER A 64 -3.21 6.61 8.06
C SER A 64 -2.86 5.99 6.71
N GLU A 65 -1.70 5.37 6.62
CA GLU A 65 -1.19 4.77 5.39
C GLU A 65 -0.29 3.58 5.71
N LEU A 66 -0.35 2.56 4.88
CA LEU A 66 0.40 1.32 4.99
C LEU A 66 1.11 1.03 3.67
N GLU A 67 2.43 0.89 3.72
CA GLU A 67 3.21 0.41 2.58
C GLU A 67 3.59 -1.05 2.79
N VAL A 68 3.36 -1.88 1.77
CA VAL A 68 3.68 -3.32 1.81
C VAL A 68 4.60 -3.66 0.66
N THR A 69 5.78 -4.16 0.98
CA THR A 69 6.75 -4.69 0.00
C THR A 69 6.91 -6.19 0.20
N LYS A 70 6.81 -6.96 -0.87
CA LYS A 70 7.04 -8.41 -0.86
C LYS A 70 8.13 -8.78 -1.84
N THR A 71 9.12 -9.55 -1.36
CA THR A 71 10.21 -10.08 -2.17
C THR A 71 10.28 -11.60 -2.03
N ALA A 72 10.88 -12.26 -3.03
CA ALA A 72 11.09 -13.69 -3.03
C ALA A 72 12.56 -14.02 -3.33
N SER A 73 13.06 -15.07 -2.71
CA SER A 73 14.34 -15.70 -3.04
C SER A 73 14.18 -17.21 -3.05
N THR A 74 14.97 -17.90 -3.86
CA THR A 74 15.03 -19.38 -3.86
C THR A 74 16.17 -19.87 -2.98
N ALA A 75 15.98 -21.02 -2.36
CA ALA A 75 17.00 -21.70 -1.57
C ALA A 75 17.09 -23.16 -2.03
N ASP A 76 18.27 -23.54 -2.49
CA ASP A 76 18.65 -24.93 -2.74
C ASP A 76 18.77 -25.63 -1.37
N PHE A 77 17.73 -26.32 -0.97
CA PHE A 77 17.63 -26.92 0.35
C PHE A 77 18.28 -28.32 0.42
N ASN A 78 18.36 -29.00 -0.70
CA ASN A 78 18.99 -30.31 -0.81
C ASN A 78 20.49 -30.22 -1.17
N GLY A 79 20.99 -29.04 -1.55
CA GLY A 79 22.41 -28.76 -1.82
C GLY A 79 22.95 -29.36 -3.11
N ASN A 80 22.08 -29.67 -4.08
CA ASN A 80 22.48 -30.28 -5.35
C ASN A 80 22.93 -29.28 -6.43
N GLY A 81 22.81 -27.97 -6.17
CA GLY A 81 23.19 -26.89 -7.08
C GLY A 81 22.14 -26.49 -8.10
N VAL A 82 20.96 -27.05 -8.04
CA VAL A 82 19.81 -26.77 -8.95
C VAL A 82 18.58 -26.48 -8.11
N ILE A 83 17.73 -25.58 -8.57
CA ILE A 83 16.43 -25.37 -7.92
C ILE A 83 15.42 -26.36 -8.48
N ASP A 84 15.01 -27.32 -7.67
CA ASP A 84 14.15 -28.42 -8.07
C ASP A 84 13.12 -28.83 -6.98
N ASN A 85 12.53 -30.01 -7.13
CA ASN A 85 11.52 -30.51 -6.20
C ASN A 85 12.10 -30.72 -4.79
N GLY A 86 11.45 -30.12 -3.80
CA GLY A 86 11.88 -30.15 -2.39
C GLY A 86 12.65 -28.91 -1.96
N ASP A 87 13.09 -28.06 -2.91
CA ASP A 87 13.70 -26.77 -2.59
C ASP A 87 12.66 -25.74 -2.18
N LYS A 88 13.11 -24.58 -1.73
CA LYS A 88 12.23 -23.59 -1.13
C LYS A 88 12.25 -22.25 -1.84
N ILE A 89 11.09 -21.63 -1.88
CA ILE A 89 10.94 -20.20 -2.09
C ILE A 89 10.72 -19.56 -0.72
N ILE A 90 11.54 -18.55 -0.42
CA ILE A 90 11.44 -17.76 0.81
C ILE A 90 10.87 -16.41 0.43
N TYR A 91 9.74 -16.05 1.03
CA TYR A 91 9.12 -14.74 0.89
C TYR A 91 9.42 -13.88 2.10
N THR A 92 9.82 -12.64 1.84
CA THR A 92 9.97 -11.60 2.86
C THR A 92 8.93 -10.53 2.60
N ILE A 93 8.09 -10.24 3.58
CA ILE A 93 7.04 -9.24 3.53
C ILE A 93 7.40 -8.14 4.53
N LYS A 94 7.68 -6.95 4.03
CA LYS A 94 7.90 -5.75 4.85
C LYS A 94 6.60 -4.95 4.86
N VAL A 95 6.11 -4.64 6.05
CA VAL A 95 4.95 -3.79 6.28
C VAL A 95 5.44 -2.55 7.01
N GLU A 96 5.21 -1.37 6.45
CA GLU A 96 5.64 -0.09 6.99
C GLU A 96 4.43 0.84 7.18
N ASN A 97 4.34 1.46 8.34
CA ASN A 97 3.37 2.51 8.61
C ASN A 97 3.95 3.85 8.15
N THR A 98 3.54 4.32 6.99
CA THR A 98 3.95 5.61 6.42
C THR A 98 3.00 6.74 6.80
N GLY A 99 1.91 6.41 7.51
CA GLY A 99 0.94 7.37 8.02
C GLY A 99 1.38 8.10 9.29
N ALA A 100 0.50 8.95 9.77
CA ALA A 100 0.72 9.80 10.95
C ALA A 100 0.04 9.27 12.22
N THR A 101 -0.57 8.08 12.17
CA THR A 101 -1.17 7.36 13.31
C THR A 101 -0.55 6.00 13.50
N SER A 102 -0.48 5.51 14.74
CA SER A 102 -0.15 4.09 14.97
C SER A 102 -1.29 3.20 14.50
N LEU A 103 -0.94 2.10 13.85
CA LEU A 103 -1.89 1.13 13.31
C LEU A 103 -1.91 -0.14 14.16
N THR A 104 -3.10 -0.72 14.30
CA THR A 104 -3.32 -1.96 15.08
C THR A 104 -4.07 -3.00 14.26
N GLY A 105 -4.26 -4.18 14.81
CA GLY A 105 -5.10 -5.20 14.19
C GLY A 105 -4.60 -5.67 12.83
N LEU A 106 -3.27 -5.75 12.61
CA LEU A 106 -2.71 -6.21 11.35
C LEU A 106 -3.19 -7.62 11.01
N LEU A 107 -3.73 -7.74 9.81
CA LEU A 107 -4.15 -9.01 9.24
C LEU A 107 -3.53 -9.16 7.84
N LEU A 108 -2.79 -10.25 7.66
CA LEU A 108 -2.18 -10.63 6.39
C LEU A 108 -3.03 -11.71 5.72
N ASN A 109 -3.49 -11.45 4.51
CA ASN A 109 -4.16 -12.43 3.65
C ASN A 109 -3.24 -12.75 2.47
N ASP A 110 -2.63 -13.93 2.50
CA ASP A 110 -1.68 -14.39 1.49
C ASP A 110 -2.36 -15.39 0.56
N THR A 111 -2.22 -15.19 -0.75
CA THR A 111 -2.77 -16.06 -1.78
C THR A 111 -1.69 -16.47 -2.77
N MET A 112 -1.70 -17.75 -3.17
CA MET A 112 -0.65 -18.32 -3.99
C MET A 112 -1.22 -19.22 -5.09
N THR A 113 -0.64 -19.12 -6.29
CA THR A 113 -0.99 -19.97 -7.44
C THR A 113 0.26 -20.41 -8.18
N ASP A 114 0.19 -21.57 -8.82
CA ASP A 114 1.20 -21.98 -9.80
C ASP A 114 0.94 -21.38 -11.19
N GLY A 115 1.87 -21.56 -12.12
CA GLY A 115 1.81 -21.00 -13.47
C GLY A 115 0.64 -21.50 -14.35
N LYS A 116 -0.09 -22.52 -13.88
CA LYS A 116 -1.32 -23.02 -14.50
C LYS A 116 -2.59 -22.58 -13.78
N GLY A 117 -2.45 -21.69 -12.78
CA GLY A 117 -3.57 -21.17 -11.99
C GLY A 117 -4.08 -22.10 -10.89
N ARG A 118 -3.36 -23.19 -10.59
CA ARG A 118 -3.70 -24.06 -9.44
C ARG A 118 -3.43 -23.30 -8.15
N SER A 119 -4.41 -23.23 -7.26
CA SER A 119 -4.21 -22.69 -5.92
C SER A 119 -3.26 -23.60 -5.13
N ILE A 120 -2.24 -22.99 -4.53
CA ILE A 120 -1.25 -23.64 -3.67
C ILE A 120 -1.13 -22.86 -2.38
N SER A 121 -0.50 -23.42 -1.36
CA SER A 121 -0.39 -22.81 -0.03
C SER A 121 1.06 -22.77 0.42
N LEU A 122 1.40 -21.74 1.19
CA LEU A 122 2.64 -21.67 1.93
C LEU A 122 2.78 -22.87 2.89
N ASP A 123 4.00 -23.19 3.29
CA ASP A 123 4.31 -24.25 4.29
C ASP A 123 3.72 -23.93 5.67
N GLY A 124 3.35 -22.70 5.92
CA GLY A 124 2.73 -22.22 7.15
C GLY A 124 2.35 -20.73 7.05
N ILE A 125 1.80 -20.20 8.13
CA ILE A 125 1.50 -18.77 8.21
C ILE A 125 2.79 -17.94 8.21
N PRO A 126 2.77 -16.70 7.64
CA PRO A 126 3.91 -15.80 7.74
C PRO A 126 4.31 -15.52 9.19
N LEU A 127 5.59 -15.69 9.51
CA LEU A 127 6.13 -15.49 10.86
C LEU A 127 6.80 -14.13 10.95
N VAL A 128 6.58 -13.40 12.03
CA VAL A 128 7.30 -12.15 12.33
C VAL A 128 8.77 -12.48 12.59
N THR A 129 9.65 -11.85 11.81
CA THR A 129 11.11 -12.01 11.92
C THR A 129 11.81 -10.77 12.43
N SER A 130 11.22 -9.59 12.27
CA SER A 130 11.69 -8.37 12.92
C SER A 130 10.56 -7.38 13.17
N VAL A 131 10.75 -6.54 14.18
CA VAL A 131 9.84 -5.45 14.55
C VAL A 131 10.69 -4.25 14.92
N SER A 132 10.37 -3.08 14.36
CA SER A 132 11.05 -1.83 14.70
C SER A 132 10.75 -1.39 16.14
N SER A 133 11.64 -0.58 16.71
CA SER A 133 11.44 0.00 18.05
C SER A 133 10.11 0.77 18.15
N GLY A 134 9.41 0.60 19.25
CA GLY A 134 8.09 1.21 19.49
C GLY A 134 6.91 0.45 18.87
N SER A 135 7.17 -0.55 18.02
CA SER A 135 6.15 -1.42 17.43
C SER A 135 6.11 -2.77 18.15
N THR A 136 5.06 -3.55 17.91
CA THR A 136 4.89 -4.94 18.35
C THR A 136 4.45 -5.80 17.17
N SER A 137 4.26 -7.10 17.36
CA SER A 137 3.73 -7.98 16.31
C SER A 137 2.28 -7.65 15.88
N SER A 138 1.58 -6.79 16.61
CA SER A 138 0.18 -6.42 16.37
C SER A 138 -0.07 -4.91 16.26
N THR A 139 0.95 -4.09 16.50
CA THR A 139 0.86 -2.63 16.46
C THR A 139 2.08 -2.07 15.75
N ILE A 140 1.88 -1.23 14.74
CA ILE A 140 2.95 -0.52 14.05
C ILE A 140 2.88 0.96 14.45
N SER A 141 3.92 1.44 15.13
CA SER A 141 4.07 2.86 15.44
C SER A 141 4.28 3.68 14.17
N ILE A 142 4.14 4.99 14.25
CA ILE A 142 4.45 5.92 13.15
C ILE A 142 5.88 5.69 12.67
N GLY A 143 6.08 5.50 11.37
CA GLY A 143 7.36 5.14 10.77
C GLY A 143 7.88 3.75 11.16
N GLY A 144 7.06 2.95 11.83
CA GLY A 144 7.41 1.60 12.26
C GLY A 144 7.38 0.60 11.12
N ILE A 145 8.13 -0.50 11.29
CA ILE A 145 8.24 -1.57 10.31
C ILE A 145 8.08 -2.91 11.02
N ILE A 146 7.31 -3.79 10.41
CA ILE A 146 7.28 -5.22 10.77
C ILE A 146 7.68 -6.03 9.53
N THR A 147 8.58 -6.98 9.73
CA THR A 147 8.99 -7.91 8.68
C THR A 147 8.49 -9.31 8.99
N TYR A 148 7.87 -9.93 8.02
CA TYR A 148 7.43 -11.31 8.07
C TYR A 148 8.22 -12.14 7.08
N THR A 149 8.40 -13.43 7.40
CA THR A 149 8.97 -14.41 6.48
C THR A 149 8.03 -15.60 6.38
N SER A 150 7.87 -16.12 5.17
CA SER A 150 7.13 -17.34 4.89
C SER A 150 7.86 -18.16 3.84
N THR A 151 7.58 -19.46 3.78
CA THR A 151 8.23 -20.38 2.85
C THR A 151 7.19 -21.19 2.07
N TYR A 152 7.59 -21.59 0.89
CA TYR A 152 6.90 -22.57 0.06
C TYR A 152 7.90 -23.61 -0.42
N THR A 153 7.65 -24.89 -0.11
CA THR A 153 8.44 -26.01 -0.63
C THR A 153 7.95 -26.35 -2.04
N LEU A 154 8.84 -26.29 -3.01
CA LEU A 154 8.52 -26.56 -4.42
C LEU A 154 8.09 -28.02 -4.59
N ASP A 155 6.88 -28.23 -5.09
CA ASP A 155 6.39 -29.52 -5.54
C ASP A 155 6.62 -29.69 -7.06
N GLN A 156 6.60 -30.95 -7.53
CA GLN A 156 6.84 -31.26 -8.94
C GLN A 156 5.78 -30.60 -9.87
N LEU A 157 4.57 -30.38 -9.38
CA LEU A 157 3.51 -29.75 -10.18
C LEU A 157 3.79 -28.26 -10.40
N SER A 158 4.27 -27.56 -9.37
CA SER A 158 4.68 -26.16 -9.47
C SER A 158 5.88 -25.99 -10.41
N ILE A 159 6.88 -26.88 -10.34
CA ILE A 159 8.00 -26.91 -11.28
C ILE A 159 7.51 -27.12 -12.70
N ASN A 160 6.67 -28.11 -12.93
CA ASN A 160 6.10 -28.42 -14.26
C ASN A 160 5.16 -27.32 -14.78
N SER A 161 4.69 -26.42 -13.93
CA SER A 161 3.91 -25.24 -14.29
C SER A 161 4.75 -24.08 -14.81
N GLY A 162 6.06 -24.08 -14.50
CA GLY A 162 7.04 -23.10 -14.93
C GLY A 162 7.13 -21.86 -14.07
N SER A 163 6.21 -21.63 -13.15
CA SER A 163 6.23 -20.47 -12.25
C SER A 163 5.35 -20.65 -11.03
N VAL A 164 5.58 -19.80 -10.01
CA VAL A 164 4.71 -19.63 -8.85
C VAL A 164 4.48 -18.13 -8.66
N SER A 165 3.25 -17.73 -8.39
CA SER A 165 2.87 -16.36 -8.08
C SER A 165 2.31 -16.31 -6.65
N ASN A 166 2.76 -15.34 -5.88
CA ASN A 166 2.32 -15.14 -4.51
C ASN A 166 2.00 -13.66 -4.28
N SER A 167 0.80 -13.39 -3.76
CA SER A 167 0.29 -12.04 -3.47
C SER A 167 -0.16 -11.96 -2.02
N VAL A 168 0.09 -10.82 -1.37
CA VAL A 168 -0.36 -10.54 0.00
C VAL A 168 -1.17 -9.25 0.03
N ILE A 169 -2.28 -9.28 0.76
CA ILE A 169 -3.04 -8.10 1.15
C ILE A 169 -2.85 -7.94 2.66
N VAL A 170 -2.49 -6.74 3.09
CA VAL A 170 -2.38 -6.39 4.51
C VAL A 170 -3.41 -5.33 4.83
N ILE A 171 -4.17 -5.54 5.89
CA ILE A 171 -5.11 -4.55 6.43
C ILE A 171 -4.75 -4.25 7.88
N ALA A 172 -5.02 -3.03 8.30
CA ALA A 172 -4.86 -2.55 9.68
C ALA A 172 -5.93 -1.51 9.99
N SER A 173 -6.12 -1.19 11.26
CA SER A 173 -7.06 -0.18 11.76
C SER A 173 -6.39 0.76 12.77
#